data_6f9496e01897b04bde51446b0733e658
#
_entry.id   6f9496e01897b04bde51446b0733e658
#
_cell.length_a   1.000
_cell.length_b   1.000
_cell.length_c   1.000
_cell.angle_alpha   90.00
_cell.angle_beta   90.00
_cell.angle_gamma   90.00
#
_symmetry.space_group_name_H-M   'P 1'
#
loop_
_entity.id
_entity.type
_entity.pdbx_description
1 polymer ?
#
loop_
_entity_poly.entity_id
_entity_poly.type
_entity_poly.pdbx_seq_one_letter_code
_entity_poly.pdbx_strand_id
1 'polypeptide(L)'
;VRDLFPASMNDQRAIFLKVLDWVIGEFVAQRADAPVEFLTQLGRDHRKYGVTAEHYTSMATALYATLQAELGKKWTPRVDTAGKQAINFMTAVMRGAAEAEPGPAHWGGTVIQHERVSRDLAVVRLRLDQPLPYLPGQYLNVQIPQGPRRWRFLSPACLTRPI
;
A
#
# COMPACT_ATOMS: atom_id res chain seq x y z
N VAL A 1 -3.82 13.57 8.19
CA VAL A 1 -2.69 12.76 7.62
C VAL A 1 -2.08 11.83 8.68
N ARG A 2 -1.83 12.32 9.92
CA ARG A 2 -1.24 11.49 10.99
C ARG A 2 -2.02 10.20 11.24
N ASP A 3 -3.33 10.26 11.06
CA ASP A 3 -4.22 9.13 11.27
C ASP A 3 -4.09 8.01 10.24
N LEU A 4 -3.40 8.23 9.14
CA LEU A 4 -3.07 7.20 8.15
C LEU A 4 -1.90 6.31 8.59
N PHE A 5 -1.13 6.73 9.58
CA PHE A 5 0.10 6.06 10.00
C PHE A 5 -0.06 5.36 11.36
N PRO A 6 0.68 4.27 11.62
CA PRO A 6 0.69 3.61 12.92
C PRO A 6 1.27 4.52 14.02
N ALA A 7 1.03 4.17 15.27
CA ALA A 7 1.55 4.92 16.43
C ALA A 7 3.09 4.94 16.43
N SER A 8 3.73 3.80 16.17
CA SER A 8 5.18 3.69 15.97
C SER A 8 5.51 3.70 14.48
N MET A 9 6.46 4.55 14.07
CA MET A 9 6.91 4.72 12.70
C MET A 9 8.23 4.00 12.38
N ASN A 10 8.84 3.34 13.36
CA ASN A 10 10.20 2.82 13.20
C ASN A 10 10.30 1.78 12.08
N ASP A 11 9.43 0.77 12.11
CA ASP A 11 9.42 -0.28 11.08
C ASP A 11 9.04 0.28 9.71
N GLN A 12 8.07 1.19 9.68
CA GLN A 12 7.62 1.81 8.44
C GLN A 12 8.69 2.69 7.81
N ARG A 13 9.46 3.43 8.61
CA ARG A 13 10.61 4.22 8.11
C ARG A 13 11.68 3.32 7.50
N ALA A 14 12.01 2.21 8.17
CA ALA A 14 13.01 1.27 7.66
C ALA A 14 12.57 0.63 6.33
N ILE A 15 11.30 0.24 6.21
CA ILE A 15 10.74 -0.31 4.97
C ILE A 15 10.73 0.77 3.88
N PHE A 16 10.29 1.99 4.20
CA PHE A 16 10.23 3.10 3.26
C PHE A 16 11.60 3.42 2.67
N LEU A 17 12.63 3.50 3.50
CA LEU A 17 14.00 3.76 3.04
C LEU A 17 14.53 2.66 2.13
N LYS A 18 14.26 1.38 2.43
CA LYS A 18 14.64 0.26 1.56
C LYS A 18 13.94 0.33 0.20
N VAL A 19 12.66 0.66 0.18
CA VAL A 19 11.89 0.80 -1.05
C VAL A 19 12.41 1.98 -1.88
N LEU A 20 12.65 3.11 -1.23
CA LEU A 20 13.18 4.30 -1.91
C LEU A 20 14.56 4.03 -2.52
N ASP A 21 15.47 3.42 -1.78
CA ASP A 21 16.80 3.05 -2.24
C ASP A 21 16.73 2.09 -3.45
N TRP A 22 15.89 1.06 -3.35
CA TRP A 22 15.69 0.12 -4.45
C TRP A 22 15.12 0.81 -5.69
N VAL A 23 14.07 1.62 -5.56
CA VAL A 23 13.46 2.34 -6.70
C VAL A 23 14.49 3.25 -7.37
N ILE A 24 15.26 4.03 -6.59
CA ILE A 24 16.31 4.89 -7.12
C ILE A 24 17.38 4.06 -7.82
N GLY A 25 17.79 2.93 -7.25
CA GLY A 25 18.78 2.02 -7.84
C GLY A 25 18.32 1.47 -9.20
N GLU A 26 17.06 1.07 -9.34
CA GLU A 26 16.49 0.60 -10.61
C GLU A 26 16.45 1.71 -11.67
N PHE A 27 16.11 2.94 -11.28
CA PHE A 27 16.18 4.09 -12.19
C PHE A 27 17.58 4.38 -12.67
N VAL A 28 18.56 4.38 -11.77
CA VAL A 28 19.96 4.60 -12.13
C VAL A 28 20.47 3.51 -13.08
N ALA A 29 19.99 2.27 -12.88
CA ALA A 29 20.31 1.13 -13.73
C ALA A 29 19.49 1.08 -15.04
N GLN A 30 18.61 2.07 -15.27
CA GLN A 30 17.72 2.15 -16.45
C GLN A 30 16.77 0.94 -16.59
N ARG A 31 16.38 0.33 -15.48
CA ARG A 31 15.41 -0.77 -15.39
C ARG A 31 14.08 -0.25 -14.81
N ALA A 32 13.32 0.47 -15.62
CA ALA A 32 12.10 1.13 -15.16
C ALA A 32 10.90 0.18 -14.96
N ASP A 33 10.88 -0.98 -15.58
CA ASP A 33 9.70 -1.88 -15.58
C ASP A 33 9.39 -2.42 -14.18
N ALA A 34 10.39 -2.93 -13.46
CA ALA A 34 10.20 -3.47 -12.12
C ALA A 34 9.70 -2.44 -11.09
N PRO A 35 10.25 -1.22 -11.03
CA PRO A 35 9.69 -0.16 -10.18
C PRO A 35 8.27 0.23 -10.55
N VAL A 36 7.92 0.27 -11.84
CA VAL A 36 6.55 0.62 -12.30
C VAL A 36 5.54 -0.40 -11.81
N GLU A 37 5.81 -1.69 -11.99
CA GLU A 37 4.93 -2.75 -11.53
C GLU A 37 4.73 -2.70 -10.00
N PHE A 38 5.82 -2.59 -9.27
CA PHE A 38 5.79 -2.47 -7.80
C PHE A 38 5.00 -1.25 -7.33
N LEU A 39 5.28 -0.06 -7.89
CA LEU A 39 4.61 1.18 -7.54
C LEU A 39 3.12 1.16 -7.91
N THR A 40 2.77 0.50 -9.01
CA THR A 40 1.38 0.25 -9.42
C THR A 40 0.65 -0.56 -8.35
N GLN A 41 1.21 -1.69 -7.94
CA GLN A 41 0.62 -2.51 -6.90
C GLN A 41 0.57 -1.78 -5.56
N LEU A 42 1.62 -1.05 -5.20
CA LEU A 42 1.68 -0.25 -3.98
C LEU A 42 0.61 0.85 -3.96
N GLY A 43 0.35 1.50 -5.10
CA GLY A 43 -0.71 2.49 -5.23
C GLY A 43 -2.10 1.89 -4.99
N ARG A 44 -2.39 0.74 -5.57
CA ARG A 44 -3.63 -0.02 -5.33
C ARG A 44 -3.79 -0.37 -3.84
N ASP A 45 -2.72 -0.85 -3.22
CA ASP A 45 -2.73 -1.22 -1.81
C ASP A 45 -2.95 -0.04 -0.86
N HIS A 46 -2.57 1.16 -1.25
CA HIS A 46 -2.76 2.36 -0.44
C HIS A 46 -4.24 2.77 -0.31
N ARG A 47 -5.11 2.35 -1.23
CA ARG A 47 -6.54 2.65 -1.19
C ARG A 47 -7.21 2.18 0.10
N LYS A 48 -6.86 0.99 0.58
CA LYS A 48 -7.45 0.40 1.81
C LYS A 48 -7.16 1.23 3.08
N TYR A 49 -6.17 2.13 3.03
CA TYR A 49 -5.84 3.05 4.12
C TYR A 49 -6.54 4.41 3.99
N GLY A 50 -7.32 4.62 2.93
CA GLY A 50 -7.99 5.89 2.67
C GLY A 50 -7.07 6.97 2.09
N VAL A 51 -5.98 6.56 1.43
CA VAL A 51 -5.06 7.51 0.77
C VAL A 51 -5.76 8.13 -0.44
N THR A 52 -5.74 9.46 -0.52
CA THR A 52 -6.32 10.26 -1.61
C THR A 52 -5.22 10.91 -2.47
N ALA A 53 -5.59 11.48 -3.61
CA ALA A 53 -4.68 12.23 -4.48
C ALA A 53 -3.88 13.32 -3.73
N GLU A 54 -4.52 14.02 -2.80
CA GLU A 54 -3.90 15.07 -1.99
C GLU A 54 -2.80 14.52 -1.06
N HIS A 55 -2.96 13.31 -0.57
CA HIS A 55 -1.95 12.65 0.26
C HIS A 55 -0.67 12.36 -0.52
N TYR A 56 -0.77 11.98 -1.80
CA TYR A 56 0.40 11.81 -2.67
C TYR A 56 1.14 13.12 -2.89
N THR A 57 0.40 14.23 -3.11
CA THR A 57 0.99 15.56 -3.24
C THR A 57 1.70 16.00 -1.96
N SER A 58 1.06 15.80 -0.81
CA SER A 58 1.64 16.13 0.50
C SER A 58 2.91 15.31 0.77
N MET A 59 2.88 14.02 0.43
CA MET A 59 4.04 13.13 0.57
C MET A 59 5.19 13.55 -0.34
N ALA A 60 4.91 13.89 -1.60
CA ALA A 60 5.92 14.38 -2.54
C ALA A 60 6.62 15.64 -2.02
N THR A 61 5.85 16.59 -1.52
CA THR A 61 6.36 17.85 -0.94
C THR A 61 7.24 17.58 0.28
N ALA A 62 6.76 16.74 1.20
CA ALA A 62 7.49 16.41 2.42
C ALA A 62 8.80 15.65 2.11
N LEU A 63 8.75 14.69 1.21
CA LEU A 63 9.92 13.92 0.79
C LEU A 63 10.98 14.80 0.13
N TYR A 64 10.54 15.67 -0.80
CA TYR A 64 11.42 16.62 -1.45
C TYR A 64 12.12 17.55 -0.45
N ALA A 65 11.36 18.16 0.45
CA ALA A 65 11.90 19.07 1.47
C ALA A 65 12.89 18.34 2.41
N THR A 66 12.57 17.10 2.78
CA THR A 66 13.45 16.28 3.63
C THR A 66 14.76 15.96 2.93
N LEU A 67 14.71 15.51 1.67
CA LEU A 67 15.93 15.20 0.91
C LEU A 67 16.80 16.45 0.71
N GLN A 68 16.20 17.59 0.44
CA GLN A 68 16.91 18.86 0.30
C GLN A 68 17.64 19.25 1.61
N ALA A 69 16.94 19.13 2.74
CA ALA A 69 17.51 19.44 4.05
C ALA A 69 18.66 18.50 4.42
N GLU A 70 18.49 17.19 4.22
CA GLU A 70 19.47 16.17 4.58
C GLU A 70 20.72 16.22 3.70
N LEU A 71 20.57 16.49 2.41
CA LEU A 71 21.69 16.58 1.48
C LEU A 71 22.44 17.91 1.58
N GLY A 72 21.80 18.98 2.04
CA GLY A 72 22.45 20.28 2.29
C GLY A 72 23.31 20.74 1.11
N LYS A 73 24.59 20.90 1.30
CA LYS A 73 25.55 21.34 0.25
C LYS A 73 25.69 20.36 -0.92
N LYS A 74 25.27 19.11 -0.78
CA LYS A 74 25.23 18.11 -1.87
C LYS A 74 24.00 18.29 -2.76
N TRP A 75 23.04 19.12 -2.38
CA TRP A 75 21.85 19.45 -3.16
C TRP A 75 22.21 20.41 -4.29
N THR A 76 22.72 19.87 -5.37
CA THR A 76 23.06 20.64 -6.58
C THR A 76 21.85 20.79 -7.51
N PRO A 77 21.87 21.71 -8.49
CA PRO A 77 20.80 21.82 -9.49
C PRO A 77 20.49 20.52 -10.23
N ARG A 78 21.50 19.69 -10.47
CA ARG A 78 21.33 18.37 -11.09
C ARG A 78 20.60 17.40 -10.17
N VAL A 79 20.96 17.38 -8.89
CA VAL A 79 20.28 16.55 -7.86
C VAL A 79 18.84 17.03 -7.66
N ASP A 80 18.63 18.35 -7.65
CA ASP A 80 17.30 18.95 -7.55
C ASP A 80 16.36 18.47 -8.68
N THR A 81 16.83 18.57 -9.92
CA THR A 81 16.05 18.13 -11.09
C THR A 81 15.77 16.63 -11.04
N ALA A 82 16.77 15.81 -10.76
CA ALA A 82 16.62 14.36 -10.67
C ALA A 82 15.69 13.96 -9.52
N GLY A 83 15.81 14.59 -8.35
CA GLY A 83 14.94 14.34 -7.20
C GLY A 83 13.48 14.67 -7.49
N LYS A 84 13.22 15.82 -8.10
CA LYS A 84 11.86 16.20 -8.54
C LYS A 84 11.27 15.19 -9.52
N GLN A 85 12.04 14.79 -10.53
CA GLN A 85 11.60 13.82 -11.52
C GLN A 85 11.27 12.47 -10.88
N ALA A 86 12.14 11.94 -10.04
CA ALA A 86 11.94 10.65 -9.37
C ALA A 86 10.71 10.68 -8.43
N ILE A 87 10.58 11.71 -7.59
CA ILE A 87 9.45 11.84 -6.66
C ILE A 87 8.14 11.97 -7.43
N ASN A 88 8.10 12.84 -8.45
CA ASN A 88 6.90 13.03 -9.26
C ASN A 88 6.51 11.75 -9.99
N PHE A 89 7.47 11.04 -10.53
CA PHE A 89 7.22 9.77 -11.20
C PHE A 89 6.62 8.73 -10.24
N MET A 90 7.26 8.48 -9.09
CA MET A 90 6.76 7.52 -8.10
C MET A 90 5.33 7.83 -7.66
N THR A 91 5.06 9.10 -7.31
CA THR A 91 3.75 9.52 -6.83
C THR A 91 2.71 9.50 -7.95
N ALA A 92 3.06 9.83 -9.19
CA ALA A 92 2.16 9.77 -10.34
C ALA A 92 1.76 8.33 -10.68
N VAL A 93 2.71 7.38 -10.70
CA VAL A 93 2.41 5.96 -10.94
C VAL A 93 1.48 5.41 -9.87
N MET A 94 1.80 5.64 -8.59
CA MET A 94 0.98 5.15 -7.48
C MET A 94 -0.42 5.75 -7.50
N ARG A 95 -0.54 7.07 -7.71
CA ARG A 95 -1.83 7.76 -7.78
C ARG A 95 -2.64 7.27 -8.97
N GLY A 96 -2.06 7.23 -10.17
CA GLY A 96 -2.74 6.74 -11.37
C GLY A 96 -3.26 5.31 -11.21
N ALA A 97 -2.49 4.42 -10.60
CA ALA A 97 -2.90 3.05 -10.31
C ALA A 97 -4.05 3.00 -9.30
N ALA A 98 -4.00 3.83 -8.26
CA ALA A 98 -5.08 3.90 -7.26
C ALA A 98 -6.38 4.44 -7.86
N GLU A 99 -6.30 5.44 -8.73
CA GLU A 99 -7.47 6.05 -9.40
C GLU A 99 -8.06 5.15 -10.49
N ALA A 100 -7.22 4.39 -11.20
CA ALA A 100 -7.65 3.48 -12.26
C ALA A 100 -8.22 2.16 -11.75
N GLU A 101 -7.99 1.79 -10.48
CA GLU A 101 -8.45 0.51 -9.94
C GLU A 101 -9.96 0.51 -9.75
N PRO A 102 -10.70 -0.39 -10.42
CA PRO A 102 -12.15 -0.47 -10.29
C PRO A 102 -12.57 -1.02 -8.93
N GLY A 103 -13.80 -0.71 -8.54
CA GLY A 103 -14.39 -1.22 -7.31
C GLY A 103 -13.98 -0.47 -6.05
N PRO A 104 -14.45 -0.93 -4.89
CA PRO A 104 -14.23 -0.24 -3.62
C PRO A 104 -12.78 -0.39 -3.13
N ALA A 105 -12.35 0.51 -2.26
CA ALA A 105 -11.03 0.44 -1.63
C ALA A 105 -10.89 -0.76 -0.66
N HIS A 106 -12.00 -1.21 -0.11
CA HIS A 106 -12.13 -2.41 0.73
C HIS A 106 -13.57 -2.92 0.69
N TRP A 107 -13.78 -4.16 1.09
CA TRP A 107 -15.08 -4.78 1.23
C TRP A 107 -15.45 -4.86 2.70
N GLY A 108 -16.64 -4.40 3.05
CA GLY A 108 -17.23 -4.63 4.36
C GLY A 108 -17.76 -6.07 4.47
N GLY A 109 -17.75 -6.60 5.69
CA GLY A 109 -18.29 -7.93 5.93
C GLY A 109 -18.58 -8.19 7.39
N THR A 110 -19.56 -9.06 7.62
CA THR A 110 -19.98 -9.49 8.95
C THR A 110 -19.59 -10.95 9.18
N VAL A 111 -19.01 -11.24 10.33
CA VAL A 111 -18.78 -12.62 10.76
C VAL A 111 -20.12 -13.25 11.09
N ILE A 112 -20.51 -14.29 10.34
CA ILE A 112 -21.76 -15.02 10.53
C ILE A 112 -21.55 -16.40 11.17
N GLN A 113 -20.34 -16.91 11.15
CA GLN A 113 -19.96 -18.15 11.83
C GLN A 113 -18.47 -18.11 12.20
N HIS A 114 -18.17 -18.59 13.39
CA HIS A 114 -16.79 -18.81 13.85
C HIS A 114 -16.75 -20.20 14.49
N GLU A 115 -15.94 -21.06 13.91
CA GLU A 115 -15.76 -22.44 14.39
C GLU A 115 -14.29 -22.69 14.71
N ARG A 116 -14.03 -23.06 15.94
CA ARG A 116 -12.67 -23.46 16.35
C ARG A 116 -12.49 -24.94 16.08
N VAL A 117 -11.69 -25.25 15.06
CA VAL A 117 -11.43 -26.63 14.63
C VAL A 117 -10.39 -27.31 15.53
N SER A 118 -9.37 -26.54 15.96
CA SER A 118 -8.34 -27.00 16.88
C SER A 118 -7.82 -25.85 17.74
N ARG A 119 -6.77 -26.10 18.52
CA ARG A 119 -6.12 -25.05 19.34
C ARG A 119 -5.65 -23.88 18.48
N ASP A 120 -5.10 -24.18 17.29
CA ASP A 120 -4.40 -23.22 16.45
C ASP A 120 -5.11 -22.98 15.11
N LEU A 121 -6.32 -23.56 14.92
CA LEU A 121 -7.08 -23.45 13.68
C LEU A 121 -8.52 -23.07 13.98
N ALA A 122 -9.00 -22.03 13.30
CA ALA A 122 -10.40 -21.66 13.27
C ALA A 122 -10.87 -21.41 11.84
N VAL A 123 -12.11 -21.72 11.56
CA VAL A 123 -12.81 -21.38 10.32
C VAL A 123 -13.80 -20.26 10.62
N VAL A 124 -13.69 -19.18 9.84
CA VAL A 124 -14.56 -18.01 9.96
C VAL A 124 -15.36 -17.86 8.66
N ARG A 125 -16.69 -17.77 8.78
CA ARG A 125 -17.55 -17.48 7.65
C ARG A 125 -17.94 -16.02 7.68
N LEU A 126 -17.72 -15.35 6.56
CA LEU A 126 -18.04 -13.93 6.38
C LEU A 126 -19.20 -13.80 5.39
N ARG A 127 -20.16 -12.94 5.72
CA ARG A 127 -21.12 -12.40 4.77
C ARG A 127 -20.60 -11.04 4.36
N LEU A 128 -20.26 -10.87 3.09
CA LEU A 128 -19.77 -9.61 2.55
C LEU A 128 -20.94 -8.73 2.09
N ASP A 129 -20.73 -7.41 2.16
CA ASP A 129 -21.73 -6.42 1.76
C ASP A 129 -21.93 -6.38 0.23
N GLN A 130 -20.93 -6.85 -0.52
CA GLN A 130 -20.94 -6.98 -1.97
C GLN A 130 -20.00 -8.10 -2.41
N PRO A 131 -20.17 -8.66 -3.63
CA PRO A 131 -19.29 -9.71 -4.13
C PRO A 131 -17.82 -9.30 -4.13
N LEU A 132 -16.97 -10.14 -3.58
CA LEU A 132 -15.51 -9.98 -3.63
C LEU A 132 -14.95 -10.95 -4.67
N PRO A 133 -14.46 -10.45 -5.81
CA PRO A 133 -13.79 -11.31 -6.77
C PRO A 133 -12.41 -11.72 -6.24
N TYR A 134 -12.12 -13.01 -6.24
CA TYR A 134 -10.78 -13.53 -5.98
C TYR A 134 -10.55 -14.84 -6.73
N LEU A 135 -9.30 -15.17 -7.00
CA LEU A 135 -8.91 -16.41 -7.65
C LEU A 135 -8.41 -17.42 -6.61
N PRO A 136 -8.54 -18.73 -6.87
CA PRO A 136 -7.95 -19.77 -6.03
C PRO A 136 -6.46 -19.50 -5.78
N GLY A 137 -6.03 -19.66 -4.53
CA GLY A 137 -4.64 -19.40 -4.12
C GLY A 137 -4.33 -17.95 -3.74
N GLN A 138 -5.23 -17.02 -3.95
CA GLN A 138 -5.05 -15.65 -3.46
C GLN A 138 -5.28 -15.55 -1.95
N TYR A 139 -4.51 -14.68 -1.30
CA TYR A 139 -4.73 -14.27 0.08
C TYR A 139 -5.61 -13.02 0.12
N LEU A 140 -6.43 -12.94 1.17
CA LEU A 140 -7.19 -11.74 1.49
C LEU A 140 -6.52 -11.00 2.65
N ASN A 141 -6.41 -9.69 2.53
CA ASN A 141 -6.05 -8.84 3.65
C ASN A 141 -7.31 -8.52 4.45
N VAL A 142 -7.33 -8.87 5.72
CA VAL A 142 -8.47 -8.64 6.61
C VAL A 142 -8.05 -7.77 7.78
N GLN A 143 -8.89 -6.80 8.10
CA GLN A 143 -8.80 -5.96 9.29
C GLN A 143 -10.06 -6.13 10.13
N ILE A 144 -9.92 -6.22 11.44
CA ILE A 144 -11.04 -6.26 12.38
C ILE A 144 -11.10 -4.95 13.18
N PRO A 145 -12.29 -4.52 13.65
CA PRO A 145 -12.44 -3.27 14.40
C PRO A 145 -11.57 -3.17 15.65
N GLN A 146 -11.33 -4.29 16.33
CA GLN A 146 -10.49 -4.37 17.54
C GLN A 146 -8.99 -4.18 17.27
N GLY A 147 -8.58 -4.25 16.01
CA GLY A 147 -7.20 -4.07 15.56
C GLY A 147 -7.11 -3.07 14.40
N PRO A 148 -7.47 -1.79 14.60
CA PRO A 148 -7.44 -0.80 13.52
C PRO A 148 -6.05 -0.70 12.91
N ARG A 149 -5.98 -0.62 11.57
CA ARG A 149 -4.75 -0.55 10.78
C ARG A 149 -3.86 -1.80 10.84
N ARG A 150 -4.35 -2.90 11.45
CA ARG A 150 -3.67 -4.19 11.47
C ARG A 150 -4.34 -5.11 10.46
N TRP A 151 -3.76 -5.19 9.30
CA TRP A 151 -4.17 -6.11 8.25
C TRP A 151 -3.48 -7.46 8.42
N ARG A 152 -4.25 -8.54 8.28
CA ARG A 152 -3.77 -9.91 8.37
C ARG A 152 -4.09 -10.64 7.08
N PHE A 153 -3.13 -11.40 6.59
CA PHE A 153 -3.35 -12.30 5.46
C PHE A 153 -4.14 -13.51 5.91
N LEU A 154 -5.26 -13.76 5.27
CA LEU A 154 -6.08 -14.95 5.46
C LEU A 154 -6.24 -15.66 4.12
N SER A 155 -6.22 -17.00 4.17
CA SER A 155 -6.46 -17.83 3.00
C SER A 155 -7.94 -18.18 2.92
N PRO A 156 -8.64 -17.89 1.81
CA PRO A 156 -10.00 -18.35 1.59
C PRO A 156 -10.01 -19.90 1.51
N ALA A 157 -10.88 -20.53 2.31
CA ALA A 157 -10.99 -21.99 2.36
C ALA A 157 -11.93 -22.57 1.28
N CYS A 158 -12.73 -21.74 0.63
CA CYS A 158 -13.65 -22.16 -0.43
C CYS A 158 -13.85 -21.03 -1.45
N LEU A 159 -14.29 -21.39 -2.64
CA LEU A 159 -14.73 -20.42 -3.64
C LEU A 159 -15.96 -19.65 -3.14
N THR A 160 -16.09 -18.38 -3.54
CA THR A 160 -17.31 -17.61 -3.33
C THR A 160 -18.47 -18.38 -3.99
N ARG A 161 -19.43 -18.82 -3.18
CA ARG A 161 -20.71 -19.24 -3.74
C ARG A 161 -21.55 -17.98 -3.94
N PRO A 162 -22.09 -17.74 -5.12
CA PRO A 162 -23.15 -16.73 -5.26
C PRO A 162 -24.27 -17.13 -4.32
N ILE A 163 -24.76 -16.17 -3.53
CA ILE A 163 -25.95 -16.29 -2.70
C ILE A 163 -27.17 -16.20 -3.62
#